data_f536ac945c8df70564062271b07438a5
#
_entry.id   f536ac945c8df70564062271b07438a5
#
_cell.length_a   1.000
_cell.length_b   1.000
_cell.length_c   1.000
_cell.angle_alpha   90.00
_cell.angle_beta   90.00
_cell.angle_gamma   90.00
#
_symmetry.space_group_name_H-M   'P 1'
#
loop_
_entity.id
_entity.type
_entity.pdbx_description
1 polymer ?
#
loop_
_entity_poly.entity_id
_entity_poly.type
_entity_poly.pdbx_seq_one_letter_code
_entity_poly.pdbx_strand_id
1 'polypeptide(L)'
;MALSKNRIKYIRSLELKKNRKADKVFLAEGPKLVGDLLGHFRCRFLIATSEWLSAHRHLTVEDVTEVSEEELSRASLLKTPQQVLAVFEQPDESVDVSVISRSLCLALDDVQDPGNLGTIIRLADWFGIEHIFCSPNTVDVYNPKTVQATMGGIARVKLHYTSLPELIASLEDI
;
A
#
# COMPACT_ATOMS: atom_id res chain seq x y z
N MET A 1 0.09 10.75 25.02
CA MET A 1 -0.27 9.44 25.62
C MET A 1 0.69 8.42 25.01
N ALA A 2 1.37 7.62 25.84
CA ALA A 2 2.37 6.68 25.32
C ALA A 2 1.73 5.63 24.38
N LEU A 3 2.42 5.25 23.32
CA LEU A 3 1.97 4.23 22.39
C LEU A 3 1.84 2.87 23.11
N SER A 4 0.66 2.27 23.09
CA SER A 4 0.43 1.01 23.81
C SER A 4 1.25 -0.15 23.20
N LYS A 5 1.70 -1.08 24.05
CA LYS A 5 2.40 -2.29 23.61
C LYS A 5 1.57 -3.11 22.61
N ASN A 6 0.24 -3.14 22.79
CA ASN A 6 -0.68 -3.85 21.89
C ASN A 6 -0.71 -3.21 20.50
N ARG A 7 -0.70 -1.87 20.42
CA ARG A 7 -0.66 -1.16 19.15
C ARG A 7 0.67 -1.38 18.42
N ILE A 8 1.79 -1.35 19.12
CA ILE A 8 3.10 -1.70 18.54
C ILE A 8 3.08 -3.13 17.98
N LYS A 9 2.60 -4.08 18.78
CA LYS A 9 2.50 -5.50 18.34
C LYS A 9 1.61 -5.64 17.11
N TYR A 10 0.49 -4.94 17.09
CA TYR A 10 -0.43 -4.94 15.94
C TYR A 10 0.24 -4.40 14.67
N ILE A 11 0.85 -3.22 14.73
CA ILE A 11 1.55 -2.60 13.60
C ILE A 11 2.61 -3.57 13.05
N ARG A 12 3.47 -4.10 13.90
CA ARG A 12 4.52 -5.04 13.48
C ARG A 12 3.97 -6.34 12.90
N SER A 13 2.80 -6.78 13.36
CA SER A 13 2.14 -7.99 12.82
C SER A 13 1.72 -7.83 11.35
N LEU A 14 1.57 -6.60 10.86
CA LEU A 14 1.22 -6.30 9.48
C LEU A 14 2.37 -6.55 8.47
N GLU A 15 3.56 -6.93 8.94
CA GLU A 15 4.59 -7.51 8.10
C GLU A 15 4.10 -8.80 7.42
N LEU A 16 3.22 -9.55 8.09
CA LEU A 16 2.70 -10.82 7.59
C LEU A 16 1.44 -10.62 6.72
N LYS A 17 1.47 -11.20 5.51
CA LYS A 17 0.34 -11.14 4.55
C LYS A 17 -0.99 -11.58 5.17
N LYS A 18 -0.98 -12.67 5.96
CA LYS A 18 -2.19 -13.21 6.61
C LYS A 18 -2.91 -12.17 7.48
N ASN A 19 -2.15 -11.35 8.22
CA ASN A 19 -2.71 -10.34 9.11
C ASN A 19 -3.28 -9.15 8.32
N ARG A 20 -2.56 -8.69 7.28
CA ARG A 20 -3.07 -7.65 6.38
C ARG A 20 -4.36 -8.06 5.69
N LYS A 21 -4.42 -9.32 5.24
CA LYS A 21 -5.60 -9.88 4.57
C LYS A 21 -6.78 -10.04 5.52
N ALA A 22 -6.54 -10.49 6.77
CA ALA A 22 -7.58 -10.69 7.77
C ALA A 22 -8.29 -9.36 8.10
N ASP A 23 -7.52 -8.29 8.26
CA ASP A 23 -8.05 -6.97 8.63
C ASP A 23 -8.31 -6.05 7.43
N LYS A 24 -7.98 -6.50 6.21
CA LYS A 24 -8.03 -5.70 4.97
C LYS A 24 -7.32 -4.35 5.11
N VAL A 25 -6.07 -4.39 5.58
CA VAL A 25 -5.26 -3.17 5.78
C VAL A 25 -3.86 -3.34 5.22
N PHE A 26 -3.16 -2.21 5.09
CA PHE A 26 -1.74 -2.17 4.78
C PHE A 26 -1.04 -1.02 5.50
N LEU A 27 0.29 -1.13 5.59
CA LEU A 27 1.15 -0.19 6.29
C LEU A 27 1.90 0.69 5.29
N ALA A 28 1.97 1.97 5.58
CA ALA A 28 2.85 2.91 4.89
C ALA A 28 3.63 3.75 5.90
N GLU A 29 4.89 4.03 5.59
CA GLU A 29 5.81 4.74 6.48
C GLU A 29 6.55 5.85 5.76
N GLY A 30 6.78 6.93 6.47
CA GLY A 30 7.51 8.10 5.99
C GLY A 30 6.61 9.24 5.50
N PRO A 31 7.10 10.51 5.66
CA PRO A 31 6.26 11.69 5.48
C PRO A 31 5.72 11.84 4.07
N LYS A 32 6.52 11.57 3.05
CA LYS A 32 6.09 11.71 1.66
C LYS A 32 5.07 10.65 1.28
N LEU A 33 5.37 9.36 1.54
CA LEU A 33 4.48 8.27 1.16
C LEU A 33 3.14 8.37 1.89
N VAL A 34 3.14 8.57 3.19
CA VAL A 34 1.91 8.73 3.97
C VAL A 34 1.11 9.94 3.48
N GLY A 35 1.78 11.07 3.23
CA GLY A 35 1.14 12.26 2.68
C GLY A 35 0.47 12.02 1.32
N ASP A 36 1.16 11.31 0.43
CA ASP A 36 0.62 10.97 -0.90
C ASP A 36 -0.59 10.01 -0.82
N LEU A 37 -0.63 9.12 0.17
CA LEU A 37 -1.72 8.15 0.32
C LEU A 37 -2.94 8.70 1.08
N LEU A 38 -2.75 9.71 1.93
CA LEU A 38 -3.84 10.42 2.57
C LEU A 38 -4.70 11.11 1.50
N GLY A 39 -6.00 10.83 1.50
CA GLY A 39 -6.91 11.33 0.46
C GLY A 39 -7.19 10.34 -0.68
N HIS A 40 -6.38 9.28 -0.82
CA HIS A 40 -6.63 8.18 -1.76
C HIS A 40 -7.15 6.93 -1.07
N PHE A 41 -6.67 6.67 0.17
CA PHE A 41 -7.08 5.54 0.97
C PHE A 41 -7.64 6.01 2.31
N ARG A 42 -8.61 5.28 2.84
CA ARG A 42 -9.09 5.53 4.19
C ARG A 42 -8.01 5.16 5.20
N CYS A 43 -7.55 6.16 5.95
CA CYS A 43 -6.61 5.93 7.03
C CYS A 43 -7.35 5.44 8.29
N ARG A 44 -7.04 4.23 8.75
CA ARG A 44 -7.63 3.64 9.94
C ARG A 44 -7.07 4.29 11.22
N PHE A 45 -5.76 4.47 11.24
CA PHE A 45 -5.07 5.24 12.28
C PHE A 45 -3.66 5.65 11.80
N LEU A 46 -3.12 6.65 12.48
CA LEU A 46 -1.82 7.23 12.20
C LEU A 46 -1.07 7.49 13.51
N ILE A 47 0.22 7.18 13.53
CA ILE A 47 1.14 7.60 14.59
C ILE A 47 2.21 8.50 13.99
N ALA A 48 2.51 9.62 14.63
CA ALA A 48 3.49 10.56 14.12
C ALA A 48 4.17 11.36 15.23
N THR A 49 5.33 11.92 14.91
CA THR A 49 6.02 12.87 15.79
C THR A 49 5.28 14.21 15.83
N SER A 50 5.48 14.97 16.92
CA SER A 50 4.91 16.31 17.06
C SER A 50 5.30 17.24 15.92
N GLU A 51 6.52 17.12 15.39
CA GLU A 51 7.01 17.90 14.26
C GLU A 51 6.15 17.67 13.00
N TRP A 52 5.90 16.40 12.66
CA TRP A 52 5.07 16.06 11.49
C TRP A 52 3.62 16.51 11.67
N LEU A 53 3.04 16.30 12.86
CA LEU A 53 1.67 16.73 13.16
C LEU A 53 1.51 18.25 13.10
N SER A 54 2.51 19.01 13.54
CA SER A 54 2.49 20.48 13.47
C SER A 54 2.46 20.99 12.05
N ALA A 55 3.10 20.29 11.12
CA ALA A 55 3.09 20.62 9.68
C ALA A 55 1.80 20.18 8.97
N HIS A 56 1.00 19.29 9.57
CA HIS A 56 -0.18 18.66 8.96
C HIS A 56 -1.46 18.88 9.80
N ARG A 57 -1.72 20.13 10.20
CA ARG A 57 -2.84 20.48 11.11
C ARG A 57 -4.25 20.23 10.55
N HIS A 58 -4.40 19.97 9.26
CA HIS A 58 -5.69 19.77 8.60
C HIS A 58 -5.98 18.30 8.29
N LEU A 59 -5.39 17.39 9.06
CA LEU A 59 -5.63 15.95 8.91
C LEU A 59 -7.08 15.60 9.22
N THR A 60 -7.72 14.86 8.33
CA THR A 60 -9.06 14.29 8.49
C THR A 60 -9.06 12.87 9.05
N VAL A 61 -7.97 12.47 9.69
CA VAL A 61 -7.83 11.13 10.30
C VAL A 61 -8.37 11.17 11.73
N GLU A 62 -9.30 10.28 12.05
CA GLU A 62 -9.98 10.24 13.37
C GLU A 62 -9.07 9.74 14.50
N ASP A 63 -8.25 8.71 14.21
CA ASP A 63 -7.35 8.07 15.19
C ASP A 63 -5.90 8.47 14.92
N VAL A 64 -5.47 9.54 15.58
CA VAL A 64 -4.09 10.06 15.49
C VAL A 64 -3.46 9.99 16.87
N THR A 65 -2.27 9.39 16.95
CA THR A 65 -1.49 9.33 18.17
C THR A 65 -0.13 10.01 17.98
N GLU A 66 0.14 11.03 18.80
CA GLU A 66 1.47 11.63 18.88
C GLU A 66 2.41 10.67 19.60
N VAL A 67 3.60 10.47 19.04
CA VAL A 67 4.62 9.55 19.56
C VAL A 67 6.01 10.20 19.54
N SER A 68 6.90 9.71 20.39
CA SER A 68 8.32 10.03 20.29
C SER A 68 8.98 9.27 19.16
N GLU A 69 10.17 9.72 18.72
CA GLU A 69 10.96 9.00 17.72
C GLU A 69 11.30 7.56 18.19
N GLU A 70 11.53 7.39 19.49
CA GLU A 70 11.80 6.07 20.07
C GLU A 70 10.57 5.15 19.98
N GLU A 71 9.38 5.65 20.28
CA GLU A 71 8.13 4.91 20.17
C GLU A 71 7.81 4.56 18.71
N LEU A 72 8.01 5.51 17.79
CA LEU A 72 7.88 5.30 16.36
C LEU A 72 8.83 4.19 15.88
N SER A 73 10.09 4.25 16.34
CA SER A 73 11.12 3.26 15.98
C SER A 73 10.76 1.84 16.45
N ARG A 74 10.12 1.71 17.60
CA ARG A 74 9.65 0.40 18.09
C ARG A 74 8.51 -0.18 17.26
N ALA A 75 7.66 0.67 16.69
CA ALA A 75 6.52 0.25 15.88
C ALA A 75 6.89 -0.01 14.41
N SER A 76 7.87 0.71 13.89
CA SER A 76 8.28 0.70 12.49
C SER A 76 8.87 -0.63 12.02
N LEU A 77 8.67 -0.95 10.75
CA LEU A 77 9.34 -2.03 10.03
C LEU A 77 10.60 -1.55 9.28
N LEU A 78 10.82 -0.23 9.19
CA LEU A 78 12.00 0.35 8.55
C LEU A 78 13.22 0.34 9.47
N LYS A 79 14.39 0.22 8.89
CA LYS A 79 15.67 0.36 9.62
C LYS A 79 15.89 1.79 10.11
N THR A 80 15.42 2.76 9.34
CA THR A 80 15.53 4.19 9.64
C THR A 80 14.14 4.81 9.55
N PRO A 81 13.33 4.72 10.60
CA PRO A 81 11.99 5.30 10.65
C PRO A 81 12.02 6.81 10.49
N GLN A 82 11.00 7.37 9.89
CA GLN A 82 10.87 8.81 9.67
C GLN A 82 9.48 9.30 10.06
N GLN A 83 9.42 10.11 11.07
CA GLN A 83 8.33 11.00 11.48
C GLN A 83 6.90 10.44 11.54
N VAL A 84 6.47 9.57 10.62
CA VAL A 84 5.07 9.11 10.53
C VAL A 84 4.96 7.70 10.00
N LEU A 85 3.96 6.98 10.51
CA LEU A 85 3.51 5.67 10.09
C LEU A 85 1.99 5.63 10.11
N ALA A 86 1.38 5.10 9.06
CA ALA A 86 -0.07 5.01 8.95
C ALA A 86 -0.52 3.62 8.50
N VAL A 87 -1.68 3.21 8.99
CA VAL A 87 -2.38 1.99 8.57
C VAL A 87 -3.60 2.41 7.76
N PHE A 88 -3.62 2.00 6.50
CA PHE A 88 -4.69 2.27 5.55
C PHE A 88 -5.55 1.04 5.32
N GLU A 89 -6.82 1.24 4.98
CA GLU A 89 -7.71 0.19 4.54
C GLU A 89 -7.42 -0.17 3.08
N GLN A 90 -7.42 -1.48 2.78
CA GLN A 90 -7.38 -1.93 1.39
C GLN A 90 -8.74 -1.64 0.75
N PRO A 91 -8.78 -1.08 -0.48
CA PRO A 91 -10.03 -0.89 -1.19
C PRO A 91 -10.67 -2.25 -1.52
N ASP A 92 -12.00 -2.27 -1.62
CA ASP A 92 -12.70 -3.43 -2.14
C ASP A 92 -12.44 -3.53 -3.64
N GLU A 93 -11.70 -4.55 -4.05
CA GLU A 93 -11.32 -4.78 -5.45
C GLU A 93 -12.30 -5.74 -6.11
N SER A 94 -13.11 -5.21 -7.01
CA SER A 94 -13.70 -6.01 -8.08
C SER A 94 -12.78 -5.96 -9.29
N VAL A 95 -12.40 -7.11 -9.84
CA VAL A 95 -11.65 -7.18 -11.10
C VAL A 95 -12.60 -6.82 -12.23
N ASP A 96 -12.49 -5.60 -12.74
CA ASP A 96 -13.22 -5.19 -13.93
C ASP A 96 -12.39 -5.49 -15.19
N VAL A 97 -12.73 -6.55 -15.89
CA VAL A 97 -12.03 -6.99 -17.13
C VAL A 97 -12.33 -6.06 -18.29
N SER A 98 -13.44 -5.31 -18.25
CA SER A 98 -13.84 -4.42 -19.34
C SER A 98 -12.86 -3.27 -19.60
N VAL A 99 -12.02 -2.94 -18.61
CA VAL A 99 -10.98 -1.90 -18.76
C VAL A 99 -9.94 -2.27 -19.80
N ILE A 100 -9.70 -3.58 -20.05
CA ILE A 100 -8.68 -4.07 -20.99
C ILE A 100 -9.02 -3.65 -22.42
N SER A 101 -10.29 -3.59 -22.78
CA SER A 101 -10.71 -3.18 -24.12
C SER A 101 -10.58 -1.67 -24.40
N ARG A 102 -10.30 -0.88 -23.36
CA ARG A 102 -10.32 0.59 -23.43
C ARG A 102 -8.99 1.25 -23.08
N SER A 103 -8.06 0.51 -22.47
CA SER A 103 -6.81 1.06 -21.97
C SER A 103 -5.65 0.08 -22.11
N LEU A 104 -4.44 0.63 -22.17
CA LEU A 104 -3.23 -0.17 -22.06
C LEU A 104 -3.12 -0.70 -20.65
N CYS A 105 -3.01 -2.02 -20.52
CA CYS A 105 -2.82 -2.72 -19.25
C CYS A 105 -1.51 -3.53 -19.28
N LEU A 106 -0.97 -3.83 -18.11
CA LEU A 106 0.15 -4.75 -17.97
C LEU A 106 -0.34 -6.10 -17.43
N ALA A 107 0.31 -7.18 -17.85
CA ALA A 107 0.16 -8.50 -17.25
C ALA A 107 1.52 -8.94 -16.69
N LEU A 108 1.54 -9.33 -15.42
CA LEU A 108 2.75 -9.75 -14.69
C LEU A 108 2.57 -11.17 -14.21
N ASP A 109 3.44 -12.06 -14.69
CA ASP A 109 3.45 -13.45 -14.27
C ASP A 109 4.62 -13.70 -13.33
N ASP A 110 4.31 -14.23 -12.13
CA ASP A 110 5.26 -14.72 -11.14
C ASP A 110 6.34 -13.69 -10.73
N VAL A 111 6.00 -12.42 -10.67
CA VAL A 111 6.91 -11.38 -10.14
C VAL A 111 6.93 -11.48 -8.62
N GLN A 112 8.01 -12.04 -8.05
CA GLN A 112 8.11 -12.35 -6.61
C GLN A 112 8.86 -11.32 -5.78
N ASP A 113 9.74 -10.55 -6.38
CA ASP A 113 10.51 -9.53 -5.66
C ASP A 113 9.65 -8.26 -5.39
N PRO A 114 9.49 -7.87 -4.10
CA PRO A 114 8.70 -6.69 -3.74
C PRO A 114 9.22 -5.38 -4.33
N GLY A 115 10.53 -5.23 -4.44
CA GLY A 115 11.16 -4.05 -5.02
C GLY A 115 10.90 -3.94 -6.51
N ASN A 116 10.96 -5.06 -7.24
CA ASN A 116 10.66 -5.11 -8.66
C ASN A 116 9.18 -4.76 -8.92
N LEU A 117 8.25 -5.36 -8.17
CA LEU A 117 6.84 -5.03 -8.31
C LEU A 117 6.57 -3.54 -8.02
N GLY A 118 7.14 -3.00 -6.96
CA GLY A 118 7.00 -1.57 -6.63
C GLY A 118 7.58 -0.66 -7.73
N THR A 119 8.69 -1.04 -8.32
CA THR A 119 9.29 -0.32 -9.46
C THR A 119 8.40 -0.36 -10.69
N ILE A 120 7.81 -1.51 -11.01
CA ILE A 120 6.87 -1.65 -12.13
C ILE A 120 5.64 -0.78 -11.91
N ILE A 121 5.06 -0.78 -10.70
CA ILE A 121 3.93 0.08 -10.35
C ILE A 121 4.29 1.55 -10.53
N ARG A 122 5.47 1.96 -10.08
CA ARG A 122 5.96 3.33 -10.25
C ARG A 122 6.12 3.72 -11.73
N LEU A 123 6.64 2.82 -12.56
CA LEU A 123 6.72 3.02 -14.01
C LEU A 123 5.34 3.10 -14.65
N ALA A 124 4.43 2.21 -14.27
CA ALA A 124 3.05 2.23 -14.75
C ALA A 124 2.38 3.57 -14.44
N ASP A 125 2.50 4.06 -13.22
CA ASP A 125 2.02 5.39 -12.81
C ASP A 125 2.62 6.50 -13.67
N TRP A 126 3.93 6.47 -13.91
CA TRP A 126 4.62 7.47 -14.73
C TRP A 126 4.12 7.51 -16.18
N PHE A 127 3.80 6.35 -16.76
CA PHE A 127 3.30 6.23 -18.13
C PHE A 127 1.77 6.26 -18.25
N GLY A 128 1.04 6.51 -17.17
CA GLY A 128 -0.42 6.56 -17.16
C GLY A 128 -1.10 5.21 -17.38
N ILE A 129 -0.44 4.11 -17.01
CA ILE A 129 -1.02 2.76 -17.03
C ILE A 129 -1.70 2.53 -15.67
N GLU A 130 -3.03 2.50 -15.67
CA GLU A 130 -3.82 2.45 -14.44
C GLU A 130 -4.09 1.03 -13.93
N HIS A 131 -3.95 0.01 -14.78
CA HIS A 131 -4.33 -1.37 -14.47
C HIS A 131 -3.19 -2.36 -14.75
N ILE A 132 -2.89 -3.17 -13.74
CA ILE A 132 -1.92 -4.28 -13.83
C ILE A 132 -2.62 -5.56 -13.39
N PHE A 133 -2.60 -6.58 -14.25
CA PHE A 133 -3.10 -7.91 -13.96
C PHE A 133 -1.93 -8.81 -13.53
N CYS A 134 -2.04 -9.41 -12.36
CA CYS A 134 -0.99 -10.23 -11.76
C CYS A 134 -1.44 -11.67 -11.62
N SER A 135 -0.55 -12.62 -11.91
CA SER A 135 -0.78 -14.02 -11.54
C SER A 135 -0.89 -14.17 -10.02
N PRO A 136 -1.59 -15.21 -9.50
CA PRO A 136 -1.79 -15.41 -8.06
C PRO A 136 -0.48 -15.54 -7.27
N ASN A 137 0.60 -15.98 -7.90
CA ASN A 137 1.92 -16.14 -7.28
C ASN A 137 2.75 -14.84 -7.26
N THR A 138 2.33 -13.81 -7.95
CA THR A 138 2.99 -12.50 -7.87
C THR A 138 2.91 -11.97 -6.43
N VAL A 139 3.99 -11.37 -5.96
CA VAL A 139 4.06 -10.82 -4.60
C VAL A 139 2.92 -9.84 -4.32
N ASP A 140 2.41 -9.86 -3.10
CA ASP A 140 1.31 -9.00 -2.68
C ASP A 140 1.70 -7.51 -2.77
N VAL A 141 0.89 -6.72 -3.46
CA VAL A 141 1.09 -5.26 -3.60
C VAL A 141 1.14 -4.56 -2.23
N TYR A 142 0.43 -5.08 -1.24
CA TYR A 142 0.39 -4.54 0.12
C TYR A 142 1.54 -5.03 1.01
N ASN A 143 2.47 -5.82 0.48
CA ASN A 143 3.73 -6.10 1.17
C ASN A 143 4.40 -4.77 1.52
N PRO A 144 4.84 -4.53 2.79
CA PRO A 144 5.42 -3.25 3.19
C PRO A 144 6.59 -2.78 2.32
N LYS A 145 7.42 -3.70 1.85
CA LYS A 145 8.53 -3.38 0.93
C LYS A 145 8.03 -2.93 -0.43
N THR A 146 6.96 -3.57 -0.95
CA THR A 146 6.33 -3.15 -2.21
C THR A 146 5.72 -1.77 -2.06
N VAL A 147 4.92 -1.53 -1.02
CA VAL A 147 4.28 -0.23 -0.75
C VAL A 147 5.32 0.89 -0.73
N GLN A 148 6.44 0.71 -0.01
CA GLN A 148 7.54 1.68 0.01
C GLN A 148 8.14 1.90 -1.38
N ALA A 149 8.36 0.83 -2.14
CA ALA A 149 9.00 0.90 -3.47
C ALA A 149 8.10 1.56 -4.53
N THR A 150 6.78 1.61 -4.34
CA THR A 150 5.87 2.31 -5.27
C THR A 150 6.03 3.82 -5.24
N MET A 151 6.59 4.37 -4.17
CA MET A 151 6.74 5.81 -3.95
C MET A 151 5.44 6.61 -4.17
N GLY A 152 4.31 6.04 -3.74
CA GLY A 152 2.98 6.62 -3.89
C GLY A 152 2.19 6.15 -5.12
N GLY A 153 2.82 5.46 -6.07
CA GLY A 153 2.15 4.95 -7.28
C GLY A 153 0.98 4.01 -7.00
N ILE A 154 1.00 3.30 -5.86
CA ILE A 154 -0.11 2.45 -5.41
C ILE A 154 -1.46 3.19 -5.31
N ALA A 155 -1.45 4.50 -5.16
CA ALA A 155 -2.66 5.31 -5.10
C ALA A 155 -3.37 5.45 -6.47
N ARG A 156 -2.64 5.27 -7.58
CA ARG A 156 -3.11 5.53 -8.95
C ARG A 156 -3.12 4.30 -9.83
N VAL A 157 -2.39 3.25 -9.46
CA VAL A 157 -2.30 1.99 -10.21
C VAL A 157 -3.01 0.89 -9.44
N LYS A 158 -3.98 0.25 -10.09
CA LYS A 158 -4.78 -0.85 -9.54
C LYS A 158 -4.21 -2.19 -9.96
N LEU A 159 -3.95 -3.08 -8.99
CA LEU A 159 -3.51 -4.43 -9.25
C LEU A 159 -4.67 -5.41 -9.11
N HIS A 160 -4.79 -6.30 -10.09
CA HIS A 160 -5.82 -7.33 -10.17
C HIS A 160 -5.14 -8.70 -10.16
N TYR A 161 -5.32 -9.47 -9.08
CA TYR A 161 -4.76 -10.82 -8.98
C TYR A 161 -5.75 -11.84 -9.55
N THR A 162 -5.37 -12.49 -10.65
CA THR A 162 -6.24 -13.43 -11.38
C THR A 162 -5.42 -14.47 -12.13
N SER A 163 -6.11 -15.53 -12.64
CA SER A 163 -5.50 -16.48 -13.57
C SER A 163 -5.26 -15.80 -14.93
N LEU A 164 -4.00 -15.51 -15.23
CA LEU A 164 -3.64 -14.86 -16.52
C LEU A 164 -4.03 -15.71 -17.75
N PRO A 165 -3.85 -17.05 -17.77
CA PRO A 165 -4.31 -17.86 -18.89
C PRO A 165 -5.82 -17.74 -19.14
N GLU A 166 -6.63 -17.79 -18.08
CA GLU A 166 -8.09 -17.63 -18.20
C GLU A 166 -8.48 -16.22 -18.65
N LEU A 167 -7.78 -15.20 -18.12
CA LEU A 167 -7.97 -13.82 -18.55
C LEU A 167 -7.70 -13.67 -20.04
N ILE A 168 -6.53 -14.14 -20.53
CA ILE A 168 -6.13 -14.03 -21.94
C ILE A 168 -7.12 -14.78 -22.84
N ALA A 169 -7.52 -16.00 -22.46
CA ALA A 169 -8.52 -16.75 -23.21
C ALA A 169 -9.86 -16.01 -23.32
N SER A 170 -10.26 -15.27 -22.28
CA SER A 170 -11.49 -14.48 -22.31
C SER A 170 -11.42 -13.25 -23.25
N LEU A 171 -10.22 -12.84 -23.65
CA LEU A 171 -10.02 -11.70 -24.56
C LEU A 171 -10.04 -12.09 -26.04
N GLU A 172 -9.89 -13.37 -26.36
CA GLU A 172 -9.95 -13.86 -27.76
C GLU A 172 -11.36 -13.71 -28.35
N ASP A 173 -12.36 -13.51 -27.51
CA ASP A 173 -13.76 -13.30 -27.92
C ASP A 173 -14.15 -11.81 -28.02
N ILE A 174 -13.19 -10.90 -27.91
CA ILE A 174 -13.37 -9.44 -28.01
C ILE A 174 -12.71 -8.93 -29.28
#